data_248e52261649945e4527d9e042dd8a79
#
_entry.id   248e52261649945e4527d9e042dd8a79
#
_cell.length_a   1.000
_cell.length_b   1.000
_cell.length_c   1.000
_cell.angle_alpha   90.00
_cell.angle_beta   90.00
_cell.angle_gamma   90.00
#
_symmetry.space_group_name_H-M   'P 1'
#
loop_
_entity.id
_entity.type
_entity.pdbx_description
1 polymer ?
#
loop_
_entity_poly.entity_id
_entity_poly.type
_entity_poly.pdbx_seq_one_letter_code
_entity_poly.pdbx_strand_id
1 'polypeptide(L)'
;MQVQAPNLSDQRVLGETVTMSPVEHIRTVDAEAGIGRRTLLRTTGNLAYSYSAQIDVTRPVHDMSTLAAVAPHKLPGDVVRYLMPSRYCLPDEVQDLAGSGFDHLSGGARISAVCDMIFNNFEYVIGSSDVRTTAVDSYANRQGVCRDYAHVLISLARAAAIPARFVSAYAPNVKPQDFHAVAEVYLDDAWHLVDPTGMARADEIVRIGVGLDAAEVSFLSSFGPMTLYSQAVGVTVAK
;
A
#
# COMPACT_ATOMS: atom_id res chain seq x y z
N MET A 1 6.47 -7.23 -12.90
CA MET A 1 5.56 -6.06 -12.93
C MET A 1 4.26 -6.42 -12.22
N GLN A 2 3.70 -5.47 -11.47
CA GLN A 2 2.41 -5.60 -10.79
C GLN A 2 1.68 -4.26 -10.91
N VAL A 3 0.87 -4.11 -11.96
CA VAL A 3 0.21 -2.84 -12.30
C VAL A 3 -1.26 -3.01 -12.65
N GLN A 4 -1.71 -4.24 -12.94
CA GLN A 4 -3.10 -4.51 -13.30
C GLN A 4 -3.96 -4.62 -12.03
N ALA A 5 -5.09 -3.93 -12.04
CA ALA A 5 -6.05 -4.02 -10.96
C ALA A 5 -6.81 -5.36 -11.02
N PRO A 6 -6.97 -6.09 -9.91
CA PRO A 6 -7.75 -7.32 -9.86
C PRO A 6 -9.26 -7.06 -9.73
N ASN A 7 -10.06 -8.08 -10.06
CA ASN A 7 -11.44 -8.15 -9.57
C ASN A 7 -11.47 -8.60 -8.12
N LEU A 8 -12.17 -7.86 -7.28
CA LEU A 8 -12.38 -8.14 -5.86
C LEU A 8 -13.86 -8.01 -5.53
N SER A 9 -14.28 -8.37 -4.33
CA SER A 9 -15.68 -8.24 -3.90
C SER A 9 -16.21 -6.81 -3.92
N ASP A 10 -15.33 -5.84 -3.76
CA ASP A 10 -15.60 -4.40 -3.66
C ASP A 10 -14.95 -3.57 -4.78
N GLN A 11 -14.43 -4.24 -5.82
CA GLN A 11 -13.72 -3.63 -6.95
C GLN A 11 -13.90 -4.49 -8.20
N ARG A 12 -14.47 -3.94 -9.25
CA ARG A 12 -14.74 -4.67 -10.50
C ARG A 12 -14.10 -3.99 -11.71
N VAL A 13 -13.30 -4.74 -12.46
CA VAL A 13 -12.75 -4.32 -13.75
C VAL A 13 -13.84 -4.47 -14.81
N LEU A 14 -14.32 -3.35 -15.35
CA LEU A 14 -15.37 -3.31 -16.40
C LEU A 14 -14.78 -3.53 -17.78
N GLY A 15 -13.53 -3.12 -17.98
CA GLY A 15 -12.79 -3.31 -19.21
C GLY A 15 -11.32 -2.92 -19.00
N GLU A 16 -10.43 -3.63 -19.67
CA GLU A 16 -8.99 -3.34 -19.59
C GLU A 16 -8.30 -3.59 -20.93
N THR A 17 -7.22 -2.89 -21.16
CA THR A 17 -6.33 -3.08 -22.29
C THR A 17 -4.88 -3.05 -21.82
N VAL A 18 -4.11 -4.05 -22.24
CA VAL A 18 -2.66 -4.12 -22.04
C VAL A 18 -1.99 -4.10 -23.38
N THR A 19 -1.04 -3.18 -23.56
CA THR A 19 -0.17 -3.13 -24.72
C THR A 19 1.28 -3.26 -24.25
N MET A 20 2.06 -4.10 -24.91
CA MET A 20 3.44 -4.36 -24.52
C MET A 20 4.31 -4.62 -25.75
N SER A 21 5.56 -4.17 -25.72
CA SER A 21 6.56 -4.57 -26.70
C SER A 21 6.74 -6.09 -26.71
N PRO A 22 7.15 -6.69 -27.83
CA PRO A 22 7.52 -8.11 -27.86
C PRO A 22 8.57 -8.44 -26.79
N VAL A 23 8.37 -9.54 -26.10
CA VAL A 23 9.29 -10.07 -25.08
C VAL A 23 9.66 -11.51 -25.39
N GLU A 24 10.82 -11.96 -24.90
CA GLU A 24 11.30 -13.34 -25.11
C GLU A 24 10.46 -14.35 -24.34
N HIS A 25 10.03 -13.97 -23.14
CA HIS A 25 9.22 -14.82 -22.28
C HIS A 25 8.30 -13.99 -21.39
N ILE A 26 7.09 -14.49 -21.16
CA ILE A 26 6.12 -13.91 -20.26
C ILE A 26 5.40 -15.01 -19.47
N ARG A 27 5.23 -14.77 -18.17
CA ARG A 27 4.46 -15.62 -17.29
C ARG A 27 3.72 -14.74 -16.27
N THR A 28 2.48 -15.07 -15.99
CA THR A 28 1.71 -14.42 -14.92
C THR A 28 1.48 -15.41 -13.78
N VAL A 29 1.64 -14.94 -12.55
CA VAL A 29 1.42 -15.68 -11.31
C VAL A 29 0.54 -14.86 -10.38
N ASP A 30 -0.17 -15.54 -9.47
CA ASP A 30 -0.96 -14.85 -8.46
C ASP A 30 -0.04 -14.09 -7.48
N ALA A 31 -0.51 -12.95 -7.02
CA ALA A 31 0.18 -12.15 -6.02
C ALA A 31 -0.27 -12.52 -4.60
N GLU A 32 0.25 -11.84 -3.58
CA GLU A 32 0.01 -12.12 -2.18
C GLU A 32 -1.48 -12.02 -1.82
N ALA A 33 -1.91 -12.90 -0.93
CA ALA A 33 -3.30 -13.01 -0.45
C ALA A 33 -4.34 -13.18 -1.58
N GLY A 34 -3.92 -13.62 -2.77
CA GLY A 34 -4.78 -13.72 -3.97
C GLY A 34 -5.23 -12.36 -4.52
N ILE A 35 -4.61 -11.26 -4.11
CA ILE A 35 -4.95 -9.91 -4.55
C ILE A 35 -3.95 -9.43 -5.60
N GLY A 36 -4.40 -9.40 -6.85
CA GLY A 36 -3.60 -9.00 -7.99
C GLY A 36 -2.78 -10.12 -8.61
N ARG A 37 -2.00 -9.78 -9.61
CA ARG A 37 -1.17 -10.72 -10.37
C ARG A 37 0.18 -10.10 -10.67
N ARG A 38 1.22 -10.93 -10.65
CA ARG A 38 2.58 -10.56 -11.07
C ARG A 38 2.84 -11.05 -12.48
N THR A 39 3.22 -10.14 -13.35
CA THR A 39 3.71 -10.45 -14.68
C THR A 39 5.24 -10.52 -14.65
N LEU A 40 5.78 -11.72 -14.77
CA LEU A 40 7.20 -12.00 -14.90
C LEU A 40 7.53 -12.04 -16.37
N LEU A 41 8.55 -11.29 -16.80
CA LEU A 41 8.94 -11.25 -18.21
C LEU A 41 10.46 -11.24 -18.34
N ARG A 42 10.94 -11.70 -19.49
CA ARG A 42 12.32 -11.61 -19.93
C ARG A 42 12.37 -10.84 -21.22
N THR A 43 13.24 -9.83 -21.26
CA THR A 43 13.52 -9.04 -22.44
C THR A 43 15.00 -8.65 -22.47
N THR A 44 15.59 -8.57 -23.67
CA THR A 44 16.95 -8.08 -23.88
C THR A 44 16.99 -6.69 -24.48
N GLY A 45 15.84 -6.15 -24.85
CA GLY A 45 15.70 -4.82 -25.45
C GLY A 45 14.86 -3.86 -24.62
N ASN A 46 14.50 -2.75 -25.23
CA ASN A 46 13.59 -1.77 -24.64
C ASN A 46 12.20 -2.38 -24.47
N LEU A 47 11.65 -2.21 -23.28
CA LEU A 47 10.28 -2.61 -22.94
C LEU A 47 9.41 -1.34 -22.86
N ALA A 48 8.38 -1.28 -23.70
CA ALA A 48 7.26 -0.37 -23.51
C ALA A 48 6.06 -1.18 -23.00
N TYR A 49 5.41 -0.68 -21.96
CA TYR A 49 4.24 -1.30 -21.37
C TYR A 49 3.18 -0.22 -21.08
N SER A 50 1.96 -0.50 -21.48
CA SER A 50 0.81 0.38 -21.20
C SER A 50 -0.35 -0.47 -20.67
N TYR A 51 -1.01 0.04 -19.64
CA TYR A 51 -2.22 -0.51 -19.05
C TYR A 51 -3.28 0.58 -18.97
N SER A 52 -4.47 0.29 -19.42
CA SER A 52 -5.65 1.15 -19.29
C SER A 52 -6.83 0.31 -18.84
N ALA A 53 -7.59 0.79 -17.87
CA ALA A 53 -8.77 0.08 -17.36
C ALA A 53 -9.86 1.04 -16.92
N GLN A 54 -11.09 0.57 -17.01
CA GLN A 54 -12.25 1.17 -16.35
C GLN A 54 -12.64 0.27 -15.17
N ILE A 55 -12.73 0.86 -13.98
CA ILE A 55 -12.90 0.12 -12.74
C ILE A 55 -14.03 0.75 -11.94
N ASP A 56 -14.93 -0.10 -11.45
CA ASP A 56 -16.00 0.24 -10.54
C ASP A 56 -15.60 -0.14 -9.12
N VAL A 57 -15.69 0.80 -8.18
CA VAL A 57 -15.37 0.61 -6.76
C VAL A 57 -16.65 0.79 -5.95
N THR A 58 -17.05 -0.25 -5.25
CA THR A 58 -18.30 -0.29 -4.44
C THR A 58 -18.01 -0.45 -2.94
N ARG A 59 -16.80 -0.09 -2.52
CA ARG A 59 -16.34 -0.24 -1.13
C ARG A 59 -17.07 0.71 -0.19
N PRO A 60 -17.67 0.19 0.90
CA PRO A 60 -18.25 1.04 1.93
C PRO A 60 -17.15 1.80 2.68
N VAL A 61 -17.45 3.04 3.07
CA VAL A 61 -16.60 3.82 3.97
C VAL A 61 -17.11 3.63 5.39
N HIS A 62 -16.22 3.22 6.27
CA HIS A 62 -16.50 3.07 7.71
C HIS A 62 -15.83 4.22 8.49
N ASP A 63 -16.45 4.61 9.59
CA ASP A 63 -15.77 5.45 10.57
C ASP A 63 -14.69 4.60 11.27
N MET A 64 -13.44 4.82 10.86
CA MET A 64 -12.30 4.07 11.37
C MET A 64 -12.25 4.07 12.89
N SER A 65 -12.58 5.19 13.54
CA SER A 65 -12.47 5.35 14.99
C SER A 65 -13.37 4.41 15.80
N THR A 66 -14.41 3.85 15.18
CA THR A 66 -15.38 2.96 15.82
C THR A 66 -15.02 1.49 15.75
N LEU A 67 -14.04 1.11 14.88
CA LEU A 67 -13.69 -0.27 14.63
C LEU A 67 -12.88 -0.88 15.78
N ALA A 68 -13.24 -2.09 16.20
CA ALA A 68 -12.58 -2.76 17.32
C ALA A 68 -11.30 -3.50 16.91
N ALA A 69 -10.31 -3.52 17.80
CA ALA A 69 -9.15 -4.37 17.63
C ALA A 69 -9.51 -5.85 17.80
N VAL A 70 -8.94 -6.71 16.94
CA VAL A 70 -9.03 -8.16 17.09
C VAL A 70 -7.86 -8.63 17.95
N ALA A 71 -8.16 -9.33 19.05
CA ALA A 71 -7.11 -9.84 19.93
C ALA A 71 -6.19 -10.83 19.19
N PRO A 72 -4.86 -10.79 19.36
CA PRO A 72 -3.91 -11.60 18.58
C PRO A 72 -4.21 -13.10 18.55
N HIS A 73 -4.69 -13.66 19.66
CA HIS A 73 -5.06 -15.09 19.75
C HIS A 73 -6.35 -15.46 19.00
N LYS A 74 -7.08 -14.49 18.47
CA LYS A 74 -8.29 -14.68 17.66
C LYS A 74 -8.07 -14.45 16.17
N LEU A 75 -6.88 -13.98 15.78
CA LEU A 75 -6.57 -13.66 14.40
C LEU A 75 -6.59 -14.92 13.52
N PRO A 76 -7.12 -14.83 12.29
CA PRO A 76 -6.94 -15.86 11.28
C PRO A 76 -5.46 -16.10 10.96
N GLY A 77 -5.08 -17.34 10.64
CA GLY A 77 -3.69 -17.72 10.44
C GLY A 77 -2.99 -16.96 9.30
N ASP A 78 -3.73 -16.61 8.25
CA ASP A 78 -3.24 -15.82 7.11
C ASP A 78 -3.07 -14.33 7.45
N VAL A 79 -3.70 -13.84 8.51
CA VAL A 79 -3.58 -12.46 9.01
C VAL A 79 -2.39 -12.28 9.94
N VAL A 80 -2.02 -13.31 10.71
CA VAL A 80 -0.93 -13.24 11.72
C VAL A 80 0.40 -12.78 11.12
N ARG A 81 0.72 -13.15 9.88
CA ARG A 81 1.95 -12.70 9.21
C ARG A 81 2.08 -11.18 9.13
N TYR A 82 0.99 -10.45 9.14
CA TYR A 82 0.94 -8.99 9.05
C TYR A 82 1.13 -8.27 10.40
N LEU A 83 1.48 -9.02 11.45
CA LEU A 83 2.08 -8.51 12.70
C LEU A 83 3.61 -8.50 12.67
N MET A 84 4.22 -9.26 11.73
CA MET A 84 5.66 -9.50 11.72
C MET A 84 6.44 -8.33 11.12
N PRO A 85 7.71 -8.15 11.50
CA PRO A 85 8.60 -7.19 10.86
C PRO A 85 8.84 -7.56 9.40
N SER A 86 9.17 -6.55 8.60
CA SER A 86 9.49 -6.71 7.20
C SER A 86 10.62 -5.74 6.80
N ARG A 87 11.05 -5.75 5.53
CA ARG A 87 12.21 -4.97 5.10
C ARG A 87 12.15 -3.49 5.49
N TYR A 88 11.00 -2.86 5.36
CA TYR A 88 10.81 -1.44 5.61
C TYR A 88 9.99 -1.13 6.86
N CYS A 89 9.25 -2.11 7.36
CA CYS A 89 8.39 -1.95 8.53
C CYS A 89 8.97 -2.73 9.71
N LEU A 90 9.51 -2.01 10.68
CA LEU A 90 10.24 -2.50 11.84
C LEU A 90 9.47 -2.18 13.13
N PRO A 91 8.40 -2.95 13.47
CA PRO A 91 7.55 -2.65 14.63
C PRO A 91 8.32 -2.64 15.94
N ASP A 92 9.33 -3.49 16.10
CA ASP A 92 10.13 -3.60 17.32
C ASP A 92 10.95 -2.33 17.59
N GLU A 93 11.38 -1.63 16.52
CA GLU A 93 12.16 -0.39 16.64
C GLU A 93 11.30 0.86 16.89
N VAL A 94 9.99 0.78 16.66
CA VAL A 94 9.06 1.87 16.91
C VAL A 94 8.10 1.62 18.08
N GLN A 95 8.33 0.55 18.85
CA GLN A 95 7.44 0.13 19.93
C GLN A 95 7.29 1.20 21.01
N ASP A 96 8.38 1.82 21.43
CA ASP A 96 8.36 2.91 22.43
C ASP A 96 7.63 4.15 21.88
N LEU A 97 7.73 4.39 20.57
CA LEU A 97 7.05 5.48 19.89
C LEU A 97 5.55 5.20 19.75
N ALA A 98 5.19 3.94 19.50
CA ALA A 98 3.78 3.50 19.43
C ALA A 98 3.07 3.64 20.79
N GLY A 99 3.79 3.47 21.91
CA GLY A 99 3.29 3.66 23.26
C GLY A 99 3.12 5.13 23.64
N SER A 100 4.06 5.99 23.25
CA SER A 100 4.09 7.38 23.68
C SER A 100 2.93 8.21 23.09
N GLY A 101 1.86 8.38 23.85
CA GLY A 101 0.70 9.20 23.48
C GLY A 101 -0.51 8.43 22.93
N PHE A 102 -0.40 7.16 22.58
CA PHE A 102 -1.50 6.37 22.00
C PHE A 102 -1.98 5.21 22.87
N ASP A 103 -1.35 4.91 24.02
CA ASP A 103 -1.68 3.75 24.86
C ASP A 103 -3.10 3.76 25.44
N HIS A 104 -3.70 4.93 25.54
CA HIS A 104 -5.09 5.09 25.99
C HIS A 104 -6.10 4.79 24.88
N LEU A 105 -5.65 4.58 23.63
CA LEU A 105 -6.48 4.28 22.46
C LEU A 105 -6.28 2.83 22.01
N SER A 106 -7.32 2.23 21.45
CA SER A 106 -7.28 0.89 20.87
C SER A 106 -7.99 0.84 19.52
N GLY A 107 -7.71 -0.22 18.74
CA GLY A 107 -8.39 -0.45 17.46
C GLY A 107 -8.29 0.72 16.50
N GLY A 108 -9.40 1.03 15.87
CA GLY A 108 -9.49 2.06 14.85
C GLY A 108 -9.28 3.47 15.39
N ALA A 109 -9.65 3.75 16.65
CA ALA A 109 -9.37 5.04 17.29
C ALA A 109 -7.85 5.31 17.37
N ARG A 110 -7.04 4.26 17.66
CA ARG A 110 -5.59 4.36 17.65
C ARG A 110 -5.06 4.60 16.24
N ILE A 111 -5.57 3.88 15.25
CA ILE A 111 -5.17 4.06 13.84
C ILE A 111 -5.48 5.47 13.35
N SER A 112 -6.67 6.01 13.66
CA SER A 112 -7.03 7.39 13.30
C SER A 112 -6.08 8.39 13.92
N ALA A 113 -5.76 8.27 15.21
CA ALA A 113 -4.83 9.16 15.89
C ALA A 113 -3.40 9.09 15.32
N VAL A 114 -2.94 7.89 14.92
CA VAL A 114 -1.64 7.71 14.24
C VAL A 114 -1.67 8.36 12.86
N CYS A 115 -2.75 8.20 12.08
CA CYS A 115 -2.91 8.88 10.79
C CYS A 115 -2.87 10.41 10.95
N ASP A 116 -3.60 10.95 11.90
CA ASP A 116 -3.62 12.39 12.19
C ASP A 116 -2.21 12.88 12.59
N MET A 117 -1.49 12.11 13.39
CA MET A 117 -0.12 12.44 13.77
C MET A 117 0.80 12.47 12.54
N ILE A 118 0.74 11.48 11.66
CA ILE A 118 1.53 11.43 10.43
C ILE A 118 1.14 12.61 9.53
N PHE A 119 -0.14 12.79 9.24
CA PHE A 119 -0.65 13.85 8.37
C PHE A 119 -0.24 15.25 8.82
N ASN A 120 -0.32 15.53 10.12
CA ASN A 120 -0.04 16.87 10.67
C ASN A 120 1.44 17.15 10.92
N ASN A 121 2.31 16.11 11.01
CA ASN A 121 3.70 16.31 11.42
C ASN A 121 4.72 15.89 10.36
N PHE A 122 4.27 15.30 9.24
CA PHE A 122 5.18 14.89 8.16
C PHE A 122 5.05 15.82 6.97
N GLU A 123 6.15 16.06 6.29
CA GLU A 123 6.20 16.80 5.04
C GLU A 123 6.30 15.83 3.86
N TYR A 124 5.44 16.00 2.86
CA TYR A 124 5.48 15.19 1.64
C TYR A 124 6.54 15.76 0.67
N VAL A 125 7.70 15.11 0.62
CA VAL A 125 8.88 15.59 -0.14
C VAL A 125 9.33 14.53 -1.13
N ILE A 126 9.17 14.81 -2.42
CA ILE A 126 9.65 13.93 -3.49
C ILE A 126 11.19 13.92 -3.47
N GLY A 127 11.77 12.69 -3.46
CA GLY A 127 13.22 12.51 -3.41
C GLY A 127 13.83 12.53 -2.02
N SER A 128 13.05 12.67 -0.94
CA SER A 128 13.53 12.58 0.44
C SER A 128 13.86 11.15 0.89
N SER A 129 13.44 10.15 0.15
CA SER A 129 13.63 8.73 0.47
C SER A 129 14.15 7.93 -0.71
N ASP A 130 14.84 6.84 -0.43
CA ASP A 130 15.41 5.91 -1.41
C ASP A 130 14.99 4.45 -1.13
N VAL A 131 15.59 3.50 -1.84
CA VAL A 131 15.32 2.05 -1.71
C VAL A 131 15.80 1.44 -0.38
N ARG A 132 16.45 2.20 0.49
CA ARG A 132 16.93 1.77 1.81
C ARG A 132 16.15 2.39 2.95
N THR A 133 15.44 3.50 2.69
CA THR A 133 14.69 4.25 3.69
C THR A 133 13.61 3.39 4.33
N THR A 134 13.71 3.21 5.64
CA THR A 134 12.78 2.45 6.48
C THR A 134 11.71 3.36 7.11
N ALA A 135 10.71 2.74 7.75
CA ALA A 135 9.72 3.47 8.55
C ALA A 135 10.36 4.28 9.69
N VAL A 136 11.43 3.75 10.29
CA VAL A 136 12.18 4.42 11.38
C VAL A 136 12.86 5.68 10.86
N ASP A 137 13.52 5.59 9.70
CA ASP A 137 14.18 6.74 9.08
C ASP A 137 13.17 7.85 8.74
N SER A 138 12.04 7.46 8.12
CA SER A 138 10.98 8.40 7.75
C SER A 138 10.31 9.04 8.96
N TYR A 139 10.10 8.26 10.03
CA TYR A 139 9.56 8.77 11.29
C TYR A 139 10.51 9.78 11.94
N ALA A 140 11.82 9.50 11.98
CA ALA A 140 12.82 10.39 12.55
C ALA A 140 12.95 11.70 11.77
N ASN A 141 12.93 11.61 10.43
CA ASN A 141 13.10 12.77 9.55
C ASN A 141 11.82 13.58 9.33
N ARG A 142 10.65 13.03 9.66
CA ARG A 142 9.33 13.64 9.40
C ARG A 142 9.11 14.00 7.94
N GLN A 143 9.70 13.24 7.02
CA GLN A 143 9.62 13.46 5.58
C GLN A 143 9.49 12.14 4.85
N GLY A 144 8.82 12.16 3.71
CA GLY A 144 8.66 10.99 2.85
C GLY A 144 7.70 11.24 1.70
N VAL A 145 7.45 10.15 0.96
CA VAL A 145 6.36 10.06 -0.02
C VAL A 145 5.31 9.06 0.46
N CYS A 146 4.26 8.80 -0.31
CA CYS A 146 3.16 7.91 0.08
C CYS A 146 3.63 6.53 0.61
N ARG A 147 4.68 5.96 0.00
CA ARG A 147 5.31 4.72 0.45
C ARG A 147 5.79 4.81 1.90
N ASP A 148 6.45 5.91 2.24
CA ASP A 148 7.08 6.10 3.55
C ASP A 148 6.02 6.35 4.62
N TYR A 149 4.99 7.13 4.30
CA TYR A 149 3.82 7.34 5.15
C TYR A 149 3.12 6.02 5.48
N ALA A 150 2.90 5.17 4.46
CA ALA A 150 2.30 3.86 4.65
C ALA A 150 3.19 2.96 5.54
N HIS A 151 4.52 2.94 5.33
CA HIS A 151 5.44 2.15 6.15
C HIS A 151 5.43 2.58 7.62
N VAL A 152 5.39 3.88 7.91
CA VAL A 152 5.29 4.42 9.27
C VAL A 152 3.99 3.96 9.93
N LEU A 153 2.85 4.13 9.25
CA LEU A 153 1.56 3.67 9.78
C LEU A 153 1.56 2.17 10.06
N ILE A 154 2.05 1.35 9.11
CA ILE A 154 2.12 -0.11 9.23
C ILE A 154 2.99 -0.52 10.43
N SER A 155 4.15 0.11 10.60
CA SER A 155 5.05 -0.19 11.72
C SER A 155 4.41 0.12 13.06
N LEU A 156 3.78 1.29 13.20
CA LEU A 156 3.10 1.71 14.42
C LEU A 156 1.84 0.86 14.71
N ALA A 157 1.10 0.44 13.69
CA ALA A 157 -0.03 -0.46 13.83
C ALA A 157 0.42 -1.85 14.33
N ARG A 158 1.45 -2.42 13.71
CA ARG A 158 2.01 -3.73 14.12
C ARG A 158 2.60 -3.69 15.53
N ALA A 159 3.28 -2.61 15.90
CA ALA A 159 3.79 -2.40 17.26
C ALA A 159 2.65 -2.36 18.32
N ALA A 160 1.46 -1.96 17.91
CA ALA A 160 0.24 -1.99 18.71
C ALA A 160 -0.57 -3.30 18.59
N ALA A 161 0.04 -4.36 18.05
CA ALA A 161 -0.60 -5.65 17.78
C ALA A 161 -1.84 -5.57 16.86
N ILE A 162 -1.92 -4.57 16.00
CA ILE A 162 -2.94 -4.45 14.94
C ILE A 162 -2.29 -4.92 13.63
N PRO A 163 -2.78 -6.01 13.01
CA PRO A 163 -2.23 -6.45 11.73
C PRO A 163 -2.40 -5.36 10.67
N ALA A 164 -1.32 -5.08 9.96
CA ALA A 164 -1.32 -4.06 8.92
C ALA A 164 -0.48 -4.51 7.73
N ARG A 165 -0.94 -4.16 6.51
CA ARG A 165 -0.27 -4.52 5.27
C ARG A 165 -0.20 -3.34 4.29
N PHE A 166 0.80 -3.38 3.45
CA PHE A 166 1.01 -2.40 2.40
C PHE A 166 0.10 -2.69 1.21
N VAL A 167 -0.41 -1.62 0.59
CA VAL A 167 -1.25 -1.69 -0.60
C VAL A 167 -0.67 -0.78 -1.67
N SER A 168 -0.36 -1.34 -2.83
CA SER A 168 -0.14 -0.55 -4.04
C SER A 168 -1.48 -0.26 -4.71
N ALA A 169 -1.68 0.96 -5.18
CA ALA A 169 -2.98 1.43 -5.61
C ALA A 169 -2.93 2.50 -6.71
N TYR A 170 -4.09 2.74 -7.30
CA TYR A 170 -4.40 3.95 -8.06
C TYR A 170 -5.44 4.77 -7.31
N ALA A 171 -5.32 6.10 -7.37
CA ALA A 171 -6.33 7.00 -6.82
C ALA A 171 -6.39 8.34 -7.61
N PRO A 172 -7.58 8.96 -7.74
CA PRO A 172 -7.76 10.09 -8.65
C PRO A 172 -7.16 11.41 -8.14
N ASN A 173 -7.06 11.57 -6.81
CA ASN A 173 -6.69 12.86 -6.21
C ASN A 173 -5.21 12.94 -5.79
N VAL A 174 -4.41 11.91 -6.11
CA VAL A 174 -2.96 11.89 -5.82
C VAL A 174 -2.24 13.00 -6.60
N LYS A 175 -1.36 13.73 -5.92
CA LYS A 175 -0.61 14.85 -6.51
C LYS A 175 0.88 14.79 -6.14
N PRO A 176 1.79 14.75 -7.17
CA PRO A 176 1.49 14.56 -8.59
C PRO A 176 0.86 13.19 -8.86
N GLN A 177 0.14 13.05 -9.98
CA GLN A 177 -0.44 11.76 -10.38
C GLN A 177 0.67 10.74 -10.60
N ASP A 178 0.60 9.65 -9.83
CA ASP A 178 1.50 8.50 -9.89
C ASP A 178 0.82 7.27 -9.27
N PHE A 179 1.53 6.14 -9.23
CA PHE A 179 1.17 5.05 -8.33
C PHE A 179 1.08 5.55 -6.90
N HIS A 180 0.09 5.07 -6.19
CA HIS A 180 -0.12 5.44 -4.79
C HIS A 180 0.13 4.26 -3.85
N ALA A 181 0.54 4.58 -2.65
CA ALA A 181 0.78 3.62 -1.59
C ALA A 181 -0.04 3.99 -0.36
N VAL A 182 -0.79 3.02 0.14
CA VAL A 182 -1.61 3.15 1.34
C VAL A 182 -1.42 1.91 2.22
N ALA A 183 -2.06 1.89 3.38
CA ALA A 183 -2.12 0.73 4.23
C ALA A 183 -3.51 0.10 4.24
N GLU A 184 -3.58 -1.17 4.59
CA GLU A 184 -4.77 -1.81 5.15
C GLU A 184 -4.48 -2.27 6.56
N VAL A 185 -5.43 -2.06 7.48
CA VAL A 185 -5.40 -2.54 8.86
C VAL A 185 -6.52 -3.54 9.10
N TYR A 186 -6.27 -4.56 9.93
CA TYR A 186 -7.26 -5.60 10.23
C TYR A 186 -7.98 -5.28 11.54
N LEU A 187 -9.24 -4.89 11.43
CA LEU A 187 -10.12 -4.49 12.53
C LEU A 187 -11.51 -5.09 12.30
N ASP A 188 -12.26 -5.42 13.35
CA ASP A 188 -13.61 -6.01 13.25
C ASP A 188 -13.67 -7.17 12.24
N ASP A 189 -12.67 -8.06 12.28
CA ASP A 189 -12.54 -9.22 11.40
C ASP A 189 -12.49 -8.92 9.89
N ALA A 190 -12.09 -7.69 9.51
CA ALA A 190 -11.98 -7.26 8.12
C ALA A 190 -10.77 -6.35 7.87
N TRP A 191 -10.35 -6.27 6.60
CA TRP A 191 -9.32 -5.33 6.14
C TRP A 191 -9.93 -3.99 5.75
N HIS A 192 -9.38 -2.91 6.30
CA HIS A 192 -9.82 -1.53 6.06
C HIS A 192 -8.69 -0.69 5.49
N LEU A 193 -8.94 -0.03 4.35
CA LEU A 193 -7.98 0.88 3.71
C LEU A 193 -7.82 2.17 4.53
N VAL A 194 -6.57 2.59 4.65
CA VAL A 194 -6.18 3.82 5.35
C VAL A 194 -5.09 4.53 4.56
N ASP A 195 -5.33 5.77 4.21
CA ASP A 195 -4.34 6.63 3.57
C ASP A 195 -3.80 7.69 4.54
N PRO A 196 -2.59 7.49 5.11
CA PRO A 196 -2.01 8.46 6.03
C PRO A 196 -1.54 9.75 5.36
N THR A 197 -1.55 9.83 4.02
CA THR A 197 -1.28 11.06 3.28
C THR A 197 -2.51 11.96 3.15
N GLY A 198 -3.71 11.40 3.37
CA GLY A 198 -4.97 12.11 3.16
C GLY A 198 -5.31 12.44 1.71
N MET A 199 -4.56 11.89 0.73
CA MET A 199 -4.78 12.19 -0.70
C MET A 199 -5.92 11.38 -1.31
N ALA A 200 -6.25 10.22 -0.74
CA ALA A 200 -7.24 9.31 -1.30
C ALA A 200 -8.23 8.81 -0.24
N ARG A 201 -9.51 8.73 -0.63
CA ARG A 201 -10.56 8.13 0.19
C ARG A 201 -10.64 6.64 -0.09
N ALA A 202 -11.03 5.84 0.90
CA ALA A 202 -11.12 4.39 0.76
C ALA A 202 -12.04 3.93 -0.39
N ASP A 203 -13.13 4.67 -0.66
CA ASP A 203 -14.10 4.41 -1.73
C ASP A 203 -13.62 4.85 -3.14
N GLU A 204 -12.48 5.52 -3.24
CA GLU A 204 -11.88 5.96 -4.51
C GLU A 204 -10.61 5.18 -4.87
N ILE A 205 -10.09 4.40 -3.92
CA ILE A 205 -8.85 3.65 -4.10
C ILE A 205 -9.10 2.36 -4.90
N VAL A 206 -8.36 2.21 -5.99
CA VAL A 206 -8.27 0.97 -6.75
C VAL A 206 -7.03 0.21 -6.31
N ARG A 207 -7.21 -0.93 -5.65
CA ARG A 207 -6.10 -1.81 -5.23
C ARG A 207 -5.47 -2.51 -6.43
N ILE A 208 -4.15 -2.59 -6.43
CA ILE A 208 -3.35 -3.34 -7.41
C ILE A 208 -2.84 -4.63 -6.76
N GLY A 209 -2.34 -4.54 -5.54
CA GLY A 209 -1.82 -5.66 -4.79
C GLY A 209 -1.54 -5.31 -3.34
N VAL A 210 -1.31 -6.33 -2.52
CA VAL A 210 -1.03 -6.20 -1.09
C VAL A 210 0.22 -7.00 -0.72
N GLY A 211 0.88 -6.62 0.38
CA GLY A 211 2.05 -7.34 0.88
C GLY A 211 2.52 -6.81 2.24
N LEU A 212 3.61 -7.36 2.76
CA LEU A 212 4.17 -6.93 4.03
C LEU A 212 4.67 -5.48 3.99
N ASP A 213 5.28 -5.09 2.88
CA ASP A 213 5.74 -3.74 2.60
C ASP A 213 5.98 -3.54 1.09
N ALA A 214 6.55 -2.41 0.69
CA ALA A 214 6.80 -2.08 -0.72
C ALA A 214 7.74 -3.07 -1.43
N ALA A 215 8.55 -3.86 -0.74
CA ALA A 215 9.42 -4.85 -1.37
C ALA A 215 8.62 -5.99 -2.02
N GLU A 216 7.45 -6.33 -1.47
CA GLU A 216 6.58 -7.37 -2.03
C GLU A 216 5.66 -6.87 -3.16
N VAL A 217 5.32 -5.57 -3.19
CA VAL A 217 4.28 -5.03 -4.09
C VAL A 217 4.75 -3.86 -4.95
N SER A 218 6.03 -3.80 -5.29
CA SER A 218 6.54 -2.83 -6.24
C SER A 218 5.89 -3.00 -7.61
N PHE A 219 5.50 -1.88 -8.25
CA PHE A 219 4.94 -1.91 -9.62
C PHE A 219 5.92 -2.48 -10.63
N LEU A 220 7.23 -2.31 -10.38
CA LEU A 220 8.30 -2.84 -11.22
C LEU A 220 9.49 -3.26 -10.35
N SER A 221 9.96 -4.49 -10.53
CA SER A 221 11.19 -5.01 -9.95
C SER A 221 12.05 -5.62 -11.05
N SER A 222 13.35 -5.35 -11.03
CA SER A 222 14.30 -5.93 -11.97
C SER A 222 15.30 -6.82 -11.22
N PHE A 223 15.60 -7.98 -11.78
CA PHE A 223 16.64 -8.91 -11.31
C PHE A 223 17.96 -8.77 -12.09
N GLY A 224 18.08 -7.70 -12.88
CA GLY A 224 19.27 -7.35 -13.63
C GLY A 224 19.36 -5.84 -13.85
N PRO A 225 20.43 -5.36 -14.50
CA PRO A 225 20.57 -3.95 -14.84
C PRO A 225 19.38 -3.46 -15.66
N MET A 226 18.78 -2.35 -15.24
CA MET A 226 17.65 -1.72 -15.90
C MET A 226 17.68 -0.20 -15.71
N THR A 227 17.27 0.52 -16.74
CA THR A 227 17.03 1.96 -16.66
C THR A 227 15.56 2.22 -16.96
N LEU A 228 14.86 2.87 -16.03
CA LEU A 228 13.52 3.38 -16.26
C LEU A 228 13.63 4.74 -16.96
N TYR A 229 13.25 4.80 -18.24
CA TYR A 229 13.32 6.04 -19.04
C TYR A 229 12.15 6.97 -18.78
N SER A 230 10.95 6.41 -18.63
CA SER A 230 9.75 7.21 -18.39
C SER A 230 8.67 6.40 -17.68
N GLN A 231 7.86 7.07 -16.92
CA GLN A 231 6.66 6.57 -16.27
C GLN A 231 5.60 7.66 -16.30
N ALA A 232 4.37 7.27 -16.55
CA ALA A 232 3.23 8.15 -16.40
C ALA A 232 2.04 7.36 -15.88
N VAL A 233 1.34 7.92 -14.91
CA VAL A 233 0.09 7.39 -14.36
C VAL A 233 -0.95 8.49 -14.40
N GLY A 234 -2.16 8.18 -14.84
CA GLY A 234 -3.28 9.09 -14.85
C GLY A 234 -4.54 8.36 -14.38
N VAL A 235 -5.25 8.94 -13.44
CA VAL A 235 -6.50 8.40 -12.89
C VAL A 235 -7.57 9.48 -12.93
N THR A 236 -8.73 9.16 -13.49
CA THR A 236 -9.88 10.07 -13.57
C THR A 236 -11.14 9.37 -13.10
N VAL A 237 -12.03 10.10 -12.47
CA VAL A 237 -13.36 9.60 -12.11
C VAL A 237 -14.26 9.73 -13.33
N ALA A 238 -14.84 8.63 -13.79
CA ALA A 238 -15.86 8.65 -14.82
C ALA A 238 -17.14 9.30 -14.28
N LYS A 239 -17.73 10.18 -15.08
CA LYS A 239 -19.01 10.84 -14.76
C LYS A 239 -20.17 9.97 -15.18
#